data_135ebbc721d8d7202698ece910630b6a
#
_entry.id   135ebbc721d8d7202698ece910630b6a
#
_cell.length_a   1.000
_cell.length_b   1.000
_cell.length_c   1.000
_cell.angle_alpha   90.00
_cell.angle_beta   90.00
_cell.angle_gamma   90.00
#
_symmetry.space_group_name_H-M   'P 1'
#
loop_
_entity.id
_entity.type
_entity.pdbx_description
1 polymer ?
#
loop_
_entity_poly.entity_id
_entity_poly.type
_entity_poly.pdbx_seq_one_letter_code
_entity_poly.pdbx_strand_id
1 'polypeptide(L)'
;MKQSHFFAHLSRLKLINRWPLMRNVRTENVSEHSLQVAMVAHAMVAHALAAIKNRKFGGNVNAERIALLAMYHDASEVLTGDLPTPVKYFNSQIAQEYKAIEKIAQQKLVDMVPEELQDIFAPLIDEHAYSDEEKSLVKQADALCAYLKCLEELAAGNNEFLLAKTRLEATLEARRSQEMDYFMEVFVPSFHLSLDEISQDSPL
;
A
#
# COMPACT_ATOMS: atom_id res chain seq x y z
N MET A 1 -15.28 -31.89 -1.54
CA MET A 1 -14.96 -30.45 -1.40
C MET A 1 -14.51 -29.91 -2.74
N LYS A 2 -15.00 -28.74 -3.17
CA LYS A 2 -14.55 -28.08 -4.39
C LYS A 2 -13.17 -27.45 -4.15
N GLN A 3 -12.24 -27.64 -5.07
CA GLN A 3 -10.89 -27.07 -4.96
C GLN A 3 -10.98 -25.54 -5.11
N SER A 4 -10.31 -24.78 -4.21
CA SER A 4 -10.18 -23.33 -4.30
C SER A 4 -8.79 -22.95 -4.83
N HIS A 5 -8.74 -21.97 -5.71
CA HIS A 5 -7.50 -21.41 -6.25
C HIS A 5 -7.12 -20.07 -5.64
N PHE A 6 -7.87 -19.58 -4.65
CA PHE A 6 -7.72 -18.26 -4.06
C PHE A 6 -6.27 -17.97 -3.59
N PHE A 7 -5.76 -18.77 -2.68
CA PHE A 7 -4.39 -18.57 -2.17
C PHE A 7 -3.30 -18.85 -3.21
N ALA A 8 -3.58 -19.74 -4.19
CA ALA A 8 -2.67 -19.96 -5.30
C ALA A 8 -2.54 -18.70 -6.19
N HIS A 9 -3.62 -17.95 -6.38
CA HIS A 9 -3.58 -16.64 -7.03
C HIS A 9 -2.83 -15.64 -6.18
N LEU A 10 -3.20 -15.42 -4.92
CA LEU A 10 -2.53 -14.45 -4.04
C LEU A 10 -1.01 -14.68 -3.97
N SER A 11 -0.57 -15.94 -3.93
CA SER A 11 0.86 -16.26 -3.91
C SER A 11 1.62 -15.79 -5.16
N ARG A 12 0.94 -15.41 -6.24
CA ARG A 12 1.53 -14.90 -7.48
C ARG A 12 1.78 -13.39 -7.46
N LEU A 13 1.27 -12.64 -6.50
CA LEU A 13 1.57 -11.20 -6.33
C LEU A 13 3.08 -10.93 -6.30
N LYS A 14 3.87 -11.87 -5.77
CA LYS A 14 5.35 -11.83 -5.80
C LYS A 14 5.97 -11.83 -7.21
N LEU A 15 5.20 -12.16 -8.26
CA LEU A 15 5.66 -12.18 -9.66
C LEU A 15 5.36 -10.86 -10.38
N ILE A 16 4.63 -9.96 -9.76
CA ILE A 16 4.18 -8.68 -10.34
C ILE A 16 5.10 -7.60 -9.79
N ASN A 17 5.96 -7.04 -10.66
CA ASN A 17 6.85 -5.96 -10.27
C ASN A 17 6.11 -4.62 -10.30
N ARG A 18 6.32 -3.82 -9.27
CA ARG A 18 5.93 -2.42 -9.22
C ARG A 18 6.97 -1.56 -9.94
N TRP A 19 6.57 -0.37 -10.37
CA TRP A 19 7.43 0.55 -11.12
C TRP A 19 8.06 -0.08 -12.38
N PRO A 20 7.29 -0.86 -13.20
CA PRO A 20 7.86 -1.73 -14.23
C PRO A 20 8.49 -0.95 -15.40
N LEU A 21 8.17 0.36 -15.55
CA LEU A 21 8.73 1.22 -16.59
C LEU A 21 9.91 2.09 -16.09
N MET A 22 10.30 1.94 -14.82
CA MET A 22 11.41 2.69 -14.22
C MET A 22 12.60 1.79 -13.98
N ARG A 23 13.79 2.36 -14.09
CA ARG A 23 15.02 1.67 -13.68
C ARG A 23 15.13 1.69 -12.17
N ASN A 24 14.97 0.55 -11.55
CA ASN A 24 15.07 0.39 -10.10
C ASN A 24 16.47 -0.09 -9.72
N VAL A 25 17.05 0.46 -8.65
CA VAL A 25 18.23 -0.13 -7.98
C VAL A 25 17.79 -1.39 -7.24
N ARG A 26 16.66 -1.34 -6.57
CA ARG A 26 16.04 -2.48 -5.91
C ARG A 26 14.63 -2.69 -6.46
N THR A 27 14.40 -3.84 -7.08
CA THR A 27 13.05 -4.21 -7.54
C THR A 27 12.13 -4.42 -6.34
N GLU A 28 10.89 -3.99 -6.48
CA GLU A 28 9.79 -4.20 -5.53
C GLU A 28 8.68 -4.95 -6.25
N ASN A 29 8.10 -5.97 -5.63
CA ASN A 29 6.92 -6.65 -6.15
C ASN A 29 5.68 -6.30 -5.31
N VAL A 30 4.47 -6.58 -5.87
CA VAL A 30 3.20 -6.24 -5.22
C VAL A 30 3.04 -6.93 -3.87
N SER A 31 3.57 -8.15 -3.70
CA SER A 31 3.51 -8.86 -2.41
C SER A 31 4.38 -8.18 -1.35
N GLU A 32 5.59 -7.74 -1.70
CA GLU A 32 6.48 -6.97 -0.80
C GLU A 32 5.85 -5.63 -0.46
N HIS A 33 5.31 -4.92 -1.45
CA HIS A 33 4.61 -3.67 -1.23
C HIS A 33 3.41 -3.84 -0.30
N SER A 34 2.49 -4.75 -0.61
CA SER A 34 1.32 -5.01 0.23
C SER A 34 1.73 -5.43 1.64
N LEU A 35 2.82 -6.20 1.77
CA LEU A 35 3.41 -6.53 3.05
C LEU A 35 4.04 -5.29 3.70
N GLN A 36 4.70 -4.41 2.96
CA GLN A 36 5.25 -3.16 3.46
C GLN A 36 4.14 -2.17 3.83
N VAL A 37 3.09 -2.03 3.05
CA VAL A 37 1.89 -1.30 3.45
C VAL A 37 1.26 -1.96 4.70
N ALA A 38 1.43 -3.27 4.90
CA ALA A 38 0.91 -4.05 6.01
C ALA A 38 1.94 -4.56 7.05
N MET A 39 3.26 -4.77 6.78
CA MET A 39 4.24 -5.36 7.73
C MET A 39 5.71 -4.97 7.51
N VAL A 40 6.44 -4.87 8.56
CA VAL A 40 7.87 -4.82 8.85
C VAL A 40 8.45 -3.45 9.18
N ALA A 41 8.38 -2.50 8.42
CA ALA A 41 8.61 -1.13 8.80
C ALA A 41 7.29 -0.38 8.59
N HIS A 42 6.30 -1.07 7.99
CA HIS A 42 5.16 -0.46 7.34
C HIS A 42 3.79 -1.15 7.51
N ALA A 43 3.68 -2.35 8.06
CA ALA A 43 2.42 -2.80 8.68
C ALA A 43 2.04 -1.82 9.73
N MET A 44 3.07 -1.22 10.10
CA MET A 44 2.99 -0.12 10.99
C MET A 44 2.56 1.15 10.28
N VAL A 45 2.66 1.34 8.95
CA VAL A 45 2.17 2.62 8.41
C VAL A 45 0.66 2.67 8.48
N ALA A 46 -0.08 1.74 7.92
CA ALA A 46 -1.53 1.74 8.03
C ALA A 46 -1.98 1.49 9.47
N HIS A 47 -1.39 0.51 10.16
CA HIS A 47 -1.62 0.26 11.58
C HIS A 47 -1.12 1.40 12.45
N ALA A 48 0.07 1.95 12.18
CA ALA A 48 0.64 3.07 12.94
C ALA A 48 -0.18 4.34 12.74
N LEU A 49 -0.60 4.69 11.53
CA LEU A 49 -1.49 5.83 11.30
C LEU A 49 -2.79 5.66 12.12
N ALA A 50 -3.40 4.48 12.10
CA ALA A 50 -4.58 4.19 12.91
C ALA A 50 -4.29 4.26 14.42
N ALA A 51 -3.16 3.71 14.87
CA ALA A 51 -2.76 3.74 16.29
C ALA A 51 -2.40 5.16 16.74
N ILE A 52 -1.67 5.93 15.93
CA ILE A 52 -1.35 7.34 16.19
C ILE A 52 -2.63 8.16 16.28
N LYS A 53 -3.54 7.98 15.30
CA LYS A 53 -4.85 8.61 15.30
C LYS A 53 -5.61 8.33 16.60
N ASN A 54 -5.69 7.06 17.00
CA ASN A 54 -6.40 6.66 18.21
C ASN A 54 -5.72 7.22 19.49
N ARG A 55 -4.40 7.11 19.58
CA ARG A 55 -3.65 7.45 20.80
C ARG A 55 -3.44 8.93 21.00
N LYS A 56 -3.20 9.68 19.91
CA LYS A 56 -2.83 11.09 19.99
C LYS A 56 -3.96 12.05 19.59
N PHE A 57 -4.86 11.62 18.71
CA PHE A 57 -5.84 12.51 18.10
C PHE A 57 -7.30 12.10 18.38
N GLY A 58 -7.52 11.17 19.32
CA GLY A 58 -8.85 10.80 19.80
C GLY A 58 -9.69 10.01 18.79
N GLY A 59 -9.05 9.36 17.81
CA GLY A 59 -9.74 8.44 16.90
C GLY A 59 -10.16 7.15 17.60
N ASN A 60 -11.00 6.36 16.91
CA ASN A 60 -11.46 5.04 17.37
C ASN A 60 -11.57 4.06 16.19
N VAL A 61 -10.48 3.90 15.44
CA VAL A 61 -10.42 2.96 14.31
C VAL A 61 -9.82 1.63 14.75
N ASN A 62 -10.27 0.54 14.14
CA ASN A 62 -9.68 -0.77 14.39
C ASN A 62 -8.36 -0.88 13.61
N ALA A 63 -7.23 -0.70 14.30
CA ALA A 63 -5.91 -0.67 13.69
C ALA A 63 -5.50 -2.02 13.06
N GLU A 64 -5.90 -3.13 13.68
CA GLU A 64 -5.66 -4.49 13.15
C GLU A 64 -6.43 -4.71 11.84
N ARG A 65 -7.68 -4.23 11.77
CA ARG A 65 -8.46 -4.28 10.54
C ARG A 65 -7.84 -3.41 9.45
N ILE A 66 -7.36 -2.21 9.77
CA ILE A 66 -6.67 -1.33 8.81
C ILE A 66 -5.43 -2.04 8.24
N ALA A 67 -4.65 -2.75 9.06
CA ALA A 67 -3.53 -3.55 8.59
C ALA A 67 -3.97 -4.66 7.62
N LEU A 68 -5.04 -5.39 7.95
CA LEU A 68 -5.59 -6.41 7.05
C LEU A 68 -6.08 -5.82 5.73
N LEU A 69 -6.82 -4.71 5.75
CA LEU A 69 -7.26 -4.02 4.54
C LEU A 69 -6.06 -3.61 3.67
N ALA A 70 -5.00 -3.09 4.28
CA ALA A 70 -3.76 -2.75 3.60
C ALA A 70 -3.06 -3.97 2.97
N MET A 71 -3.12 -5.15 3.59
CA MET A 71 -2.58 -6.39 3.01
C MET A 71 -3.32 -6.82 1.73
N TYR A 72 -4.61 -6.54 1.64
CA TYR A 72 -5.44 -7.00 0.53
C TYR A 72 -5.77 -5.90 -0.49
N HIS A 73 -5.34 -4.64 -0.27
CA HIS A 73 -5.76 -3.50 -1.10
C HIS A 73 -5.40 -3.65 -2.59
N ASP A 74 -4.28 -4.28 -2.90
CA ASP A 74 -3.82 -4.58 -4.26
C ASP A 74 -4.03 -6.06 -4.66
N ALA A 75 -4.85 -6.82 -3.93
CA ALA A 75 -5.05 -8.25 -4.21
C ALA A 75 -5.57 -8.51 -5.63
N SER A 76 -6.40 -7.60 -6.19
CA SER A 76 -6.92 -7.70 -7.55
C SER A 76 -5.84 -7.66 -8.63
N GLU A 77 -4.66 -7.10 -8.32
CA GLU A 77 -3.54 -7.02 -9.27
C GLU A 77 -2.98 -8.40 -9.66
N VAL A 78 -3.26 -9.45 -8.90
CA VAL A 78 -2.93 -10.82 -9.31
C VAL A 78 -3.63 -11.23 -10.61
N LEU A 79 -4.75 -10.58 -10.96
CA LEU A 79 -5.50 -10.81 -12.20
C LEU A 79 -5.29 -9.70 -13.23
N THR A 80 -5.06 -8.45 -12.80
CA THR A 80 -4.96 -7.28 -13.68
C THR A 80 -3.51 -6.89 -14.00
N GLY A 81 -2.55 -7.29 -13.15
CA GLY A 81 -1.22 -6.72 -13.09
C GLY A 81 -1.23 -5.33 -12.44
N ASP A 82 -0.05 -4.85 -12.04
CA ASP A 82 0.16 -3.45 -11.64
C ASP A 82 0.23 -2.56 -12.90
N LEU A 83 -0.82 -1.77 -13.14
CA LEU A 83 -0.85 -0.89 -14.30
C LEU A 83 -0.04 0.39 -14.03
N PRO A 84 1.00 0.67 -14.85
CA PRO A 84 1.81 1.87 -14.65
C PRO A 84 0.98 3.14 -14.58
N THR A 85 1.25 3.99 -13.59
CA THR A 85 0.52 5.25 -13.34
C THR A 85 0.32 6.11 -14.60
N PRO A 86 1.32 6.29 -15.51
CA PRO A 86 1.12 7.03 -16.75
C PRO A 86 0.07 6.43 -17.68
N VAL A 87 -0.14 5.12 -17.62
CA VAL A 87 -1.17 4.43 -18.43
C VAL A 87 -2.52 4.50 -17.72
N LYS A 88 -2.55 4.21 -16.40
CA LYS A 88 -3.78 4.23 -15.58
C LYS A 88 -4.50 5.58 -15.64
N TYR A 89 -3.75 6.68 -15.68
CA TYR A 89 -4.28 8.04 -15.70
C TYR A 89 -4.05 8.78 -17.02
N PHE A 90 -3.88 8.06 -18.14
CA PHE A 90 -3.69 8.65 -19.45
C PHE A 90 -4.85 9.55 -19.86
N ASN A 91 -6.08 9.13 -19.56
CA ASN A 91 -7.30 9.92 -19.67
C ASN A 91 -8.38 9.41 -18.71
N SER A 92 -9.47 10.17 -18.54
CA SER A 92 -10.56 9.82 -17.62
C SER A 92 -11.28 8.53 -18.00
N GLN A 93 -11.39 8.22 -19.29
CA GLN A 93 -12.07 7.03 -19.77
C GLN A 93 -11.27 5.76 -19.39
N ILE A 94 -9.94 5.74 -19.64
CA ILE A 94 -9.07 4.63 -19.24
C ILE A 94 -9.14 4.42 -17.73
N ALA A 95 -9.10 5.50 -16.95
CA ALA A 95 -9.20 5.40 -15.49
C ALA A 95 -10.53 4.79 -15.02
N GLN A 96 -11.65 5.12 -15.68
CA GLN A 96 -12.96 4.54 -15.36
C GLN A 96 -13.06 3.06 -15.74
N GLU A 97 -12.62 2.71 -16.96
CA GLU A 97 -12.62 1.32 -17.44
C GLU A 97 -11.69 0.45 -16.58
N TYR A 98 -10.54 0.96 -16.17
CA TYR A 98 -9.63 0.23 -15.31
C TYR A 98 -10.25 -0.05 -13.94
N LYS A 99 -10.95 0.91 -13.34
CA LYS A 99 -11.70 0.68 -12.09
C LYS A 99 -12.80 -0.37 -12.25
N ALA A 100 -13.46 -0.43 -13.40
CA ALA A 100 -14.43 -1.48 -13.68
C ALA A 100 -13.76 -2.86 -13.76
N ILE A 101 -12.57 -2.94 -14.36
CA ILE A 101 -11.76 -4.18 -14.42
C ILE A 101 -11.30 -4.58 -13.02
N GLU A 102 -10.81 -3.66 -12.21
CA GLU A 102 -10.42 -3.92 -10.80
C GLU A 102 -11.59 -4.51 -10.01
N LYS A 103 -12.78 -3.95 -10.16
CA LYS A 103 -13.99 -4.45 -9.49
C LYS A 103 -14.35 -5.89 -9.94
N ILE A 104 -14.26 -6.19 -11.23
CA ILE A 104 -14.49 -7.55 -11.75
C ILE A 104 -13.42 -8.51 -11.19
N ALA A 105 -12.17 -8.08 -11.10
CA ALA A 105 -11.10 -8.88 -10.55
C ALA A 105 -11.30 -9.16 -9.04
N GLN A 106 -11.71 -8.16 -8.26
CA GLN A 106 -12.08 -8.32 -6.86
C GLN A 106 -13.20 -9.36 -6.68
N GLN A 107 -14.28 -9.25 -7.47
CA GLN A 107 -15.38 -10.22 -7.41
C GLN A 107 -14.91 -11.63 -7.76
N LYS A 108 -14.09 -11.79 -8.80
CA LYS A 108 -13.54 -13.11 -9.17
C LYS A 108 -12.69 -13.72 -8.06
N LEU A 109 -11.93 -12.92 -7.32
CA LEU A 109 -11.17 -13.42 -6.18
C LEU A 109 -12.08 -13.87 -5.05
N VAL A 110 -13.13 -13.11 -4.74
CA VAL A 110 -14.14 -13.48 -3.73
C VAL A 110 -14.83 -14.78 -4.13
N ASP A 111 -15.20 -14.95 -5.41
CA ASP A 111 -15.85 -16.16 -5.92
C ASP A 111 -14.97 -17.43 -5.82
N MET A 112 -13.65 -17.28 -5.70
CA MET A 112 -12.72 -18.39 -5.49
C MET A 112 -12.66 -18.82 -4.03
N VAL A 113 -13.10 -17.97 -3.08
CA VAL A 113 -13.12 -18.29 -1.65
C VAL A 113 -14.25 -19.28 -1.40
N PRO A 114 -14.02 -20.37 -0.63
CA PRO A 114 -15.10 -21.26 -0.19
C PRO A 114 -16.21 -20.47 0.49
N GLU A 115 -17.49 -20.88 0.27
CA GLU A 115 -18.66 -20.14 0.75
C GLU A 115 -18.61 -19.88 2.25
N GLU A 116 -18.14 -20.85 3.03
CA GLU A 116 -18.00 -20.78 4.48
C GLU A 116 -16.94 -19.78 4.98
N LEU A 117 -16.15 -19.18 4.08
CA LEU A 117 -15.09 -18.20 4.40
C LEU A 117 -15.32 -16.84 3.70
N GLN A 118 -16.33 -16.72 2.86
CA GLN A 118 -16.56 -15.49 2.08
C GLN A 118 -16.90 -14.29 2.97
N ASP A 119 -17.58 -14.49 4.07
CA ASP A 119 -17.88 -13.45 5.05
C ASP A 119 -16.63 -12.83 5.69
N ILE A 120 -15.54 -13.61 5.75
CA ILE A 120 -14.23 -13.16 6.28
C ILE A 120 -13.44 -12.41 5.21
N PHE A 121 -13.31 -12.98 3.99
CA PHE A 121 -12.40 -12.47 2.96
C PHE A 121 -13.03 -11.41 2.05
N ALA A 122 -14.32 -11.50 1.73
CA ALA A 122 -14.97 -10.52 0.87
C ALA A 122 -14.83 -9.07 1.38
N PRO A 123 -15.04 -8.77 2.69
CA PRO A 123 -14.87 -7.42 3.22
C PRO A 123 -13.43 -6.91 3.23
N LEU A 124 -12.43 -7.77 2.98
CA LEU A 124 -11.02 -7.38 2.88
C LEU A 124 -10.60 -7.08 1.44
N ILE A 125 -11.28 -7.70 0.46
CA ILE A 125 -10.96 -7.61 -0.97
C ILE A 125 -11.80 -6.54 -1.67
N ASP A 126 -13.09 -6.44 -1.31
CA ASP A 126 -14.02 -5.47 -1.90
C ASP A 126 -13.86 -4.11 -1.21
N GLU A 127 -13.22 -3.16 -1.90
CA GLU A 127 -13.06 -1.78 -1.40
C GLU A 127 -14.41 -1.08 -1.10
N HIS A 128 -15.54 -1.55 -1.65
CA HIS A 128 -16.84 -0.97 -1.34
C HIS A 128 -17.30 -1.28 0.10
N ALA A 129 -16.74 -2.34 0.70
CA ALA A 129 -16.99 -2.70 2.09
C ALA A 129 -16.20 -1.84 3.10
N TYR A 130 -15.24 -1.01 2.63
CA TYR A 130 -14.46 -0.14 3.49
C TYR A 130 -15.25 1.14 3.82
N SER A 131 -15.18 1.58 5.06
CA SER A 131 -15.62 2.93 5.42
C SER A 131 -14.74 4.00 4.77
N ASP A 132 -15.19 5.23 4.70
CA ASP A 132 -14.40 6.33 4.13
C ASP A 132 -13.13 6.59 4.94
N GLU A 133 -13.18 6.39 6.26
CA GLU A 133 -12.02 6.51 7.14
C GLU A 133 -11.01 5.37 6.89
N GLU A 134 -11.46 4.13 6.75
CA GLU A 134 -10.62 3.00 6.39
C GLU A 134 -9.95 3.20 5.03
N LYS A 135 -10.70 3.63 4.02
CA LYS A 135 -10.17 3.98 2.70
C LYS A 135 -9.12 5.07 2.76
N SER A 136 -9.39 6.11 3.55
CA SER A 136 -8.45 7.23 3.72
C SER A 136 -7.13 6.75 4.29
N LEU A 137 -7.15 5.98 5.38
CA LEU A 137 -5.95 5.48 6.05
C LEU A 137 -5.14 4.52 5.15
N VAL A 138 -5.80 3.59 4.46
CA VAL A 138 -5.12 2.66 3.54
C VAL A 138 -4.47 3.43 2.38
N LYS A 139 -5.17 4.40 1.77
CA LYS A 139 -4.63 5.21 0.67
C LYS A 139 -3.53 6.18 1.09
N GLN A 140 -3.56 6.65 2.34
CA GLN A 140 -2.45 7.42 2.93
C GLN A 140 -1.22 6.54 3.09
N ALA A 141 -1.39 5.33 3.64
CA ALA A 141 -0.31 4.38 3.85
C ALA A 141 0.33 3.94 2.52
N ASP A 142 -0.48 3.61 1.50
CA ASP A 142 0.00 3.26 0.16
C ASP A 142 0.84 4.40 -0.45
N ALA A 143 0.32 5.63 -0.46
CA ALA A 143 1.04 6.79 -0.98
C ALA A 143 2.35 7.05 -0.21
N LEU A 144 2.34 6.85 1.11
CA LEU A 144 3.52 7.02 1.95
C LEU A 144 4.57 5.94 1.67
N CYS A 145 4.18 4.67 1.51
CA CYS A 145 5.11 3.61 1.13
C CYS A 145 5.74 3.85 -0.25
N ALA A 146 4.96 4.31 -1.23
CA ALA A 146 5.49 4.72 -2.53
C ALA A 146 6.48 5.89 -2.41
N TYR A 147 6.22 6.85 -1.52
CA TYR A 147 7.14 7.95 -1.22
C TYR A 147 8.43 7.47 -0.57
N LEU A 148 8.36 6.56 0.42
CA LEU A 148 9.53 5.97 1.07
C LEU A 148 10.38 5.20 0.06
N LYS A 149 9.78 4.44 -0.86
CA LYS A 149 10.49 3.81 -1.98
C LYS A 149 11.26 4.83 -2.82
N CYS A 150 10.67 6.00 -3.11
CA CYS A 150 11.40 7.05 -3.82
C CYS A 150 12.60 7.57 -3.02
N LEU A 151 12.48 7.70 -1.69
CA LEU A 151 13.59 8.12 -0.84
C LEU A 151 14.74 7.10 -0.85
N GLU A 152 14.44 5.81 -0.75
CA GLU A 152 15.42 4.73 -0.81
C GLU A 152 16.18 4.72 -2.14
N GLU A 153 15.47 4.83 -3.27
CA GLU A 153 16.09 4.89 -4.60
C GLU A 153 16.98 6.12 -4.78
N LEU A 154 16.53 7.29 -4.29
CA LEU A 154 17.34 8.52 -4.34
C LEU A 154 18.57 8.44 -3.44
N ALA A 155 18.44 7.85 -2.24
CA ALA A 155 19.57 7.61 -1.35
C ALA A 155 20.61 6.67 -1.99
N ALA A 156 20.17 5.73 -2.83
CA ALA A 156 21.05 4.87 -3.64
C ALA A 156 21.61 5.58 -4.91
N GLY A 157 21.35 6.88 -5.09
CA GLY A 157 21.82 7.66 -6.23
C GLY A 157 20.95 7.57 -7.50
N ASN A 158 19.78 6.96 -7.42
CA ASN A 158 18.88 6.79 -8.56
C ASN A 158 17.96 8.01 -8.76
N ASN A 159 18.43 9.00 -9.50
CA ASN A 159 17.69 10.24 -9.77
C ASN A 159 16.45 10.07 -10.65
N GLU A 160 16.21 8.88 -11.22
CA GLU A 160 14.98 8.60 -12.00
C GLU A 160 13.72 8.76 -11.14
N PHE A 161 13.82 8.56 -9.84
CA PHE A 161 12.70 8.69 -8.90
C PHE A 161 12.40 10.13 -8.43
N LEU A 162 13.18 11.14 -8.83
CA LEU A 162 13.01 12.52 -8.38
C LEU A 162 11.63 13.09 -8.71
N LEU A 163 11.16 12.92 -9.94
CA LEU A 163 9.85 13.42 -10.37
C LEU A 163 8.70 12.65 -9.72
N ALA A 164 8.87 11.32 -9.52
CA ALA A 164 7.91 10.50 -8.80
C ALA A 164 7.77 10.97 -7.35
N LYS A 165 8.90 11.22 -6.66
CA LYS A 165 8.93 11.80 -5.31
C LYS A 165 8.12 13.10 -5.24
N THR A 166 8.37 14.06 -6.13
CA THR A 166 7.66 15.36 -6.15
C THR A 166 6.14 15.18 -6.33
N ARG A 167 5.72 14.26 -7.19
CA ARG A 167 4.29 13.95 -7.39
C ARG A 167 3.66 13.32 -6.15
N LEU A 168 4.38 12.45 -5.47
CA LEU A 168 3.93 11.82 -4.23
C LEU A 168 3.85 12.82 -3.09
N GLU A 169 4.78 13.77 -2.99
CA GLU A 169 4.70 14.89 -2.03
C GLU A 169 3.39 15.68 -2.21
N ALA A 170 3.04 16.02 -3.43
CA ALA A 170 1.76 16.69 -3.71
C ALA A 170 0.55 15.81 -3.37
N THR A 171 0.65 14.48 -3.58
CA THR A 171 -0.41 13.53 -3.22
C THR A 171 -0.57 13.42 -1.70
N LEU A 172 0.54 13.35 -0.96
CA LEU A 172 0.54 13.31 0.51
C LEU A 172 -0.02 14.60 1.10
N GLU A 173 0.38 15.77 0.54
CA GLU A 173 -0.17 17.05 0.98
C GLU A 173 -1.69 17.14 0.75
N ALA A 174 -2.19 16.66 -0.40
CA ALA A 174 -3.62 16.62 -0.68
C ALA A 174 -4.42 15.66 0.23
N ARG A 175 -3.74 14.70 0.86
CA ARG A 175 -4.31 13.70 1.79
C ARG A 175 -3.85 13.93 3.24
N ARG A 176 -3.36 15.10 3.53
CA ARG A 176 -2.76 15.44 4.81
C ARG A 176 -3.71 15.17 5.98
N SER A 177 -3.18 14.58 7.05
CA SER A 177 -3.86 14.32 8.30
C SER A 177 -2.89 14.47 9.47
N GLN A 178 -3.40 14.64 10.68
CA GLN A 178 -2.56 14.82 11.87
C GLN A 178 -1.68 13.59 12.16
N GLU A 179 -2.22 12.40 11.96
CA GLU A 179 -1.50 11.14 12.10
C GLU A 179 -0.39 10.99 11.06
N MET A 180 -0.63 11.43 9.82
CA MET A 180 0.39 11.44 8.76
C MET A 180 1.50 12.47 9.06
N ASP A 181 1.14 13.68 9.46
CA ASP A 181 2.10 14.72 9.85
C ASP A 181 3.04 14.20 10.95
N TYR A 182 2.46 13.57 11.96
CA TYR A 182 3.25 12.96 13.02
C TYR A 182 4.19 11.86 12.51
N PHE A 183 3.71 11.01 11.61
CA PHE A 183 4.53 9.95 11.02
C PHE A 183 5.69 10.54 10.19
N MET A 184 5.40 11.54 9.38
CA MET A 184 6.39 12.23 8.54
C MET A 184 7.47 12.92 9.38
N GLU A 185 7.11 13.54 10.49
CA GLU A 185 8.04 14.23 11.37
C GLU A 185 8.92 13.27 12.18
N VAL A 186 8.33 12.20 12.72
CA VAL A 186 8.99 11.34 13.71
C VAL A 186 9.76 10.20 13.06
N PHE A 187 9.21 9.57 12.01
CA PHE A 187 9.76 8.32 11.48
C PHE A 187 10.48 8.49 10.13
N VAL A 188 9.98 9.36 9.25
CA VAL A 188 10.55 9.48 7.90
C VAL A 188 12.01 9.95 7.89
N PRO A 189 12.50 10.82 8.78
CA PRO A 189 13.90 11.22 8.77
C PRO A 189 14.90 10.07 8.88
N SER A 190 14.52 8.97 9.55
CA SER A 190 15.39 7.79 9.69
C SER A 190 15.56 6.98 8.39
N PHE A 191 14.70 7.16 7.39
CA PHE A 191 14.83 6.48 6.10
C PHE A 191 15.96 7.00 5.20
N HIS A 192 16.62 8.09 5.60
CA HIS A 192 17.81 8.60 4.93
C HIS A 192 19.12 8.14 5.58
N LEU A 193 19.04 7.49 6.74
CA LEU A 193 20.19 7.12 7.54
C LEU A 193 20.72 5.74 7.14
N SER A 194 22.04 5.58 7.23
CA SER A 194 22.70 4.28 7.15
C SER A 194 22.40 3.43 8.39
N LEU A 195 22.65 2.12 8.31
CA LEU A 195 22.49 1.22 9.46
C LEU A 195 23.29 1.69 10.68
N ASP A 196 24.52 2.16 10.46
CA ASP A 196 25.38 2.61 11.56
C ASP A 196 24.84 3.88 12.23
N GLU A 197 24.28 4.82 11.45
CA GLU A 197 23.65 6.03 11.98
C GLU A 197 22.39 5.69 12.79
N ILE A 198 21.51 4.82 12.29
CA ILE A 198 20.30 4.36 13.01
C ILE A 198 20.68 3.67 14.34
N SER A 199 21.82 2.95 14.35
CA SER A 199 22.26 2.20 15.53
C SER A 199 22.94 3.07 16.59
N GLN A 200 23.45 4.26 16.23
CA GLN A 200 24.12 5.16 17.18
C GLN A 200 23.18 5.89 18.13
N ASP A 201 21.93 6.13 17.73
CA ASP A 201 20.93 6.82 18.55
C ASP A 201 20.21 5.89 19.56
N SER A 202 20.53 4.60 19.55
CA SER A 202 20.03 3.67 20.57
C SER A 202 21.08 3.53 21.69
N PRO A 203 20.84 4.05 22.91
CA PRO A 203 21.67 3.72 24.04
C PRO A 203 21.57 2.22 24.30
N LEU A 204 22.70 1.51 24.13
CA LEU A 204 22.88 0.12 24.53
C LEU A 204 22.72 -0.06 26.06
#